data_df0ca3c4f7a3181328642549485cd68b
#
_entry.id   df0ca3c4f7a3181328642549485cd68b
#
_cell.length_a   1.000
_cell.length_b   1.000
_cell.length_c   1.000
_cell.angle_alpha   90.00
_cell.angle_beta   90.00
_cell.angle_gamma   90.00
#
_symmetry.space_group_name_H-M   'P 1'
#
loop_
_entity.id
_entity.type
_entity.pdbx_description
1 polymer ?
#
loop_
_entity_poly.entity_id
_entity_poly.type
_entity_poly.pdbx_seq_one_letter_code
_entity_poly.pdbx_strand_id
1 'polypeptide(L)'
;MSVMIQKAILHALDPASGVPVLSAEPMFIDEGVREFLETHFEKTLESDEVQTGILRDDHGFGQRMRDLGMAAAGAAAGTVGMAGGWGGDGPDGESGAGLDPLTAKFVEESRMLAEQIYQIVSGNEAVPSGDLICVMAEADGSRYFAGLKMNYNDGYSHYYINGNLTIVEQRVLLPGTGRKLEEAFIVNLDSLEVRIIEKKYLMMDESREAYLSSRILGCLPEISERSKLMAVKKAMQKANKEVLGDKKVVEQEFMSRMHGYLAENEEPVISEMCKEVLRDYPQIAPMVEEHLANENIDPESTVQVGQQTMKRFEKQSVKTPDGIEVKIPADLFADQRAMEFIQQPDGSISLLIKNILL
;
A
#
# COMPACT_ATOMS: atom_id res chain seq x y z
N MET A 1 9.04 -11.50 9.56
CA MET A 1 8.22 -10.86 10.61
C MET A 1 7.15 -11.85 11.03
N SER A 2 6.90 -12.06 12.32
CA SER A 2 5.82 -12.94 12.77
C SER A 2 4.69 -12.05 13.30
N VAL A 3 3.59 -12.03 12.58
CA VAL A 3 2.38 -11.27 12.96
C VAL A 3 1.43 -12.22 13.69
N MET A 4 0.82 -11.76 14.76
CA MET A 4 -0.20 -12.49 15.51
C MET A 4 -1.47 -11.63 15.61
N ILE A 5 -2.53 -12.04 14.93
CA ILE A 5 -3.83 -11.38 15.01
C ILE A 5 -4.51 -11.75 16.32
N GLN A 6 -4.80 -10.76 17.15
CA GLN A 6 -5.45 -10.92 18.44
C GLN A 6 -6.98 -10.79 18.35
N LYS A 7 -7.45 -9.76 17.65
CA LYS A 7 -8.87 -9.47 17.46
C LYS A 7 -9.09 -8.93 16.04
N ALA A 8 -10.24 -9.24 15.46
CA ALA A 8 -10.69 -8.65 14.20
C ALA A 8 -12.20 -8.42 14.21
N ILE A 9 -12.64 -7.34 13.56
CA ILE A 9 -14.05 -7.00 13.39
C ILE A 9 -14.28 -6.49 11.97
N LEU A 10 -15.38 -6.89 11.35
CA LEU A 10 -15.74 -6.51 9.98
C LEU A 10 -16.98 -5.64 9.98
N HIS A 11 -16.94 -4.57 9.20
CA HIS A 11 -18.08 -3.67 8.93
C HIS A 11 -18.28 -3.54 7.41
N ALA A 12 -19.54 -3.68 6.95
CA ALA A 12 -19.83 -3.50 5.54
C ALA A 12 -20.18 -2.04 5.22
N LEU A 13 -19.48 -1.48 4.24
CA LEU A 13 -19.58 -0.07 3.84
C LEU A 13 -20.16 0.06 2.42
N ASP A 14 -21.23 -0.70 2.13
CA ASP A 14 -21.90 -0.67 0.83
C ASP A 14 -23.01 0.41 0.83
N PRO A 15 -22.88 1.49 0.02
CA PRO A 15 -23.92 2.50 -0.10
C PRO A 15 -25.26 1.97 -0.61
N ALA A 16 -25.27 0.84 -1.33
CA ALA A 16 -26.50 0.22 -1.82
C ALA A 16 -27.43 -0.23 -0.68
N SER A 17 -26.91 -0.48 0.51
CA SER A 17 -27.70 -0.81 1.70
C SER A 17 -28.35 0.41 2.38
N GLY A 18 -27.97 1.63 1.98
CA GLY A 18 -28.46 2.90 2.55
C GLY A 18 -27.87 3.28 3.90
N VAL A 19 -27.37 2.32 4.67
CA VAL A 19 -26.68 2.49 5.96
C VAL A 19 -25.55 1.48 6.08
N PRO A 20 -24.47 1.78 6.84
CA PRO A 20 -23.41 0.80 7.06
C PRO A 20 -23.91 -0.35 7.94
N VAL A 21 -23.43 -1.56 7.69
CA VAL A 21 -23.69 -2.70 8.58
C VAL A 21 -22.53 -2.82 9.55
N LEU A 22 -22.78 -2.47 10.81
CA LEU A 22 -21.76 -2.40 11.85
C LEU A 22 -21.88 -3.60 12.80
N SER A 23 -20.85 -4.45 12.84
CA SER A 23 -20.78 -5.56 13.80
C SER A 23 -20.73 -5.04 15.24
N ALA A 24 -21.35 -5.79 16.14
CA ALA A 24 -21.38 -5.48 17.57
C ALA A 24 -20.26 -6.16 18.38
N GLU A 25 -19.62 -7.19 17.79
CA GLU A 25 -18.61 -8.02 18.45
C GLU A 25 -17.52 -8.40 17.43
N PRO A 26 -16.29 -8.70 17.90
CA PRO A 26 -15.23 -9.25 17.06
C PRO A 26 -15.67 -10.56 16.40
N MET A 27 -15.17 -10.80 15.18
CA MET A 27 -15.45 -12.04 14.46
C MET A 27 -14.66 -13.21 15.05
N PHE A 28 -15.16 -14.41 14.85
CA PHE A 28 -14.41 -15.63 15.09
C PHE A 28 -13.29 -15.77 14.06
N ILE A 29 -12.07 -16.05 14.53
CA ILE A 29 -10.87 -16.16 13.70
C ILE A 29 -10.45 -17.63 13.68
N ASP A 30 -10.90 -18.37 12.66
CA ASP A 30 -10.36 -19.69 12.36
C ASP A 30 -9.00 -19.60 11.65
N GLU A 31 -8.41 -20.73 11.30
CA GLU A 31 -7.09 -20.82 10.67
C GLU A 31 -7.08 -20.10 9.28
N GLY A 32 -8.11 -20.29 8.48
CA GLY A 32 -8.20 -19.65 7.14
C GLY A 32 -8.39 -18.14 7.22
N VAL A 33 -9.23 -17.65 8.14
CA VAL A 33 -9.42 -16.21 8.39
C VAL A 33 -8.13 -15.61 8.96
N ARG A 34 -7.44 -16.33 9.83
CA ARG A 34 -6.16 -15.89 10.39
C ARG A 34 -5.11 -15.70 9.31
N GLU A 35 -4.87 -16.70 8.47
CA GLU A 35 -3.93 -16.63 7.34
C GLU A 35 -4.28 -15.48 6.39
N PHE A 36 -5.57 -15.30 6.10
CA PHE A 36 -6.05 -14.19 5.27
C PHE A 36 -5.69 -12.83 5.86
N LEU A 37 -5.96 -12.61 7.14
CA LEU A 37 -5.70 -11.33 7.83
C LEU A 37 -4.20 -11.07 7.99
N GLU A 38 -3.43 -12.07 8.43
CA GLU A 38 -1.97 -11.97 8.59
C GLU A 38 -1.31 -11.64 7.25
N THR A 39 -1.72 -12.31 6.17
CA THR A 39 -1.17 -12.04 4.83
C THR A 39 -1.45 -10.61 4.37
N HIS A 40 -2.66 -10.08 4.56
CA HIS A 40 -2.98 -8.71 4.18
C HIS A 40 -2.26 -7.69 5.06
N PHE A 41 -2.16 -7.95 6.36
CA PHE A 41 -1.43 -7.11 7.30
C PHE A 41 0.06 -7.04 6.94
N GLU A 42 0.73 -8.18 6.76
CA GLU A 42 2.15 -8.26 6.38
C GLU A 42 2.41 -7.57 5.04
N LYS A 43 1.59 -7.85 4.02
CA LYS A 43 1.71 -7.19 2.72
C LYS A 43 1.51 -5.69 2.77
N THR A 44 0.65 -5.20 3.67
CA THR A 44 0.48 -3.77 3.89
C THR A 44 1.71 -3.18 4.56
N LEU A 45 2.22 -3.85 5.59
CA LEU A 45 3.36 -3.38 6.36
C LEU A 45 4.67 -3.35 5.55
N GLU A 46 4.87 -4.34 4.67
CA GLU A 46 6.08 -4.51 3.85
C GLU A 46 5.97 -3.85 2.46
N SER A 47 4.86 -3.19 2.17
CA SER A 47 4.67 -2.58 0.85
C SER A 47 5.58 -1.37 0.68
N ASP A 48 6.28 -1.32 -0.45
CA ASP A 48 7.05 -0.15 -0.90
C ASP A 48 6.16 1.02 -1.39
N GLU A 49 4.84 0.82 -1.43
CA GLU A 49 3.84 1.87 -1.67
C GLU A 49 3.36 2.54 -0.37
N VAL A 50 3.77 2.00 0.78
CA VAL A 50 3.43 2.55 2.09
C VAL A 50 4.02 3.96 2.25
N GLN A 51 3.18 4.86 2.69
CA GLN A 51 3.55 6.16 3.22
C GLN A 51 3.64 6.07 4.73
N THR A 52 4.62 6.69 5.33
CA THR A 52 4.79 6.74 6.79
C THR A 52 4.42 8.10 7.33
N GLY A 53 3.90 8.13 8.55
CA GLY A 53 3.57 9.37 9.22
C GLY A 53 3.47 9.15 10.72
N ILE A 54 3.21 10.22 11.45
CA ILE A 54 2.95 10.17 12.88
C ILE A 54 1.57 10.78 13.12
N LEU A 55 0.73 10.09 13.89
CA LEU A 55 -0.57 10.61 14.27
C LEU A 55 -0.40 11.82 15.19
N ARG A 56 -1.15 12.86 14.92
CA ARG A 56 -1.09 14.12 15.69
C ARG A 56 -1.91 14.02 16.96
N ASP A 57 -1.38 14.53 18.05
CA ASP A 57 -2.06 14.56 19.35
C ASP A 57 -3.28 15.50 19.39
N ASP A 58 -3.30 16.50 18.51
CA ASP A 58 -4.40 17.47 18.40
C ASP A 58 -5.54 16.97 17.51
N HIS A 59 -5.38 15.82 16.85
CA HIS A 59 -6.43 15.14 16.08
C HIS A 59 -7.08 14.02 16.90
N GLY A 60 -8.41 13.96 16.91
CA GLY A 60 -9.15 13.04 17.75
C GLY A 60 -8.82 11.56 17.53
N PHE A 61 -8.42 11.16 16.30
CA PHE A 61 -8.01 9.78 16.02
C PHE A 61 -6.69 9.42 16.72
N GLY A 62 -5.69 10.29 16.72
CA GLY A 62 -4.42 10.05 17.42
C GLY A 62 -4.62 9.84 18.92
N GLN A 63 -5.46 10.68 19.56
CA GLN A 63 -5.80 10.52 20.98
C GLN A 63 -6.50 9.19 21.26
N ARG A 64 -7.46 8.78 20.42
CA ARG A 64 -8.17 7.49 20.56
C ARG A 64 -7.23 6.29 20.42
N MET A 65 -6.25 6.33 19.49
CA MET A 65 -5.25 5.27 19.33
C MET A 65 -4.32 5.18 20.53
N ARG A 66 -3.92 6.31 21.12
CA ARG A 66 -3.16 6.33 22.38
C ARG A 66 -3.94 5.68 23.52
N ASP A 67 -5.20 6.03 23.67
CA ASP A 67 -6.07 5.46 24.70
C ASP A 67 -6.31 3.96 24.52
N LEU A 68 -6.42 3.50 23.25
CA LEU A 68 -6.52 2.07 22.92
C LEU A 68 -5.22 1.35 23.28
N GLY A 69 -4.07 1.95 23.00
CA GLY A 69 -2.74 1.43 23.34
C GLY A 69 -2.57 1.29 24.87
N MET A 70 -3.00 2.28 25.64
CA MET A 70 -2.97 2.20 27.11
C MET A 70 -3.89 1.09 27.64
N ALA A 71 -5.09 0.92 27.08
CA ALA A 71 -6.01 -0.15 27.46
C ALA A 71 -5.41 -1.53 27.15
N ALA A 72 -4.75 -1.69 25.98
CA ALA A 72 -4.07 -2.92 25.60
C ALA A 72 -2.88 -3.24 26.53
N ALA A 73 -2.10 -2.24 26.93
CA ALA A 73 -1.01 -2.39 27.89
C ALA A 73 -1.52 -2.84 29.27
N GLY A 74 -2.62 -2.23 29.74
CA GLY A 74 -3.25 -2.60 31.02
C GLY A 74 -3.79 -4.04 31.02
N ALA A 75 -4.39 -4.49 29.93
CA ALA A 75 -4.87 -5.85 29.78
C ALA A 75 -3.72 -6.88 29.82
N ALA A 76 -2.60 -6.59 29.16
CA ALA A 76 -1.40 -7.44 29.19
C ALA A 76 -0.76 -7.53 30.59
N ALA A 77 -0.73 -6.41 31.33
CA ALA A 77 -0.22 -6.38 32.72
C ALA A 77 -1.15 -7.10 33.72
N GLY A 78 -2.47 -7.05 33.50
CA GLY A 78 -3.47 -7.70 34.36
C GLY A 78 -3.47 -9.23 34.27
N THR A 79 -3.05 -9.82 33.17
CA THR A 79 -2.96 -11.28 32.98
C THR A 79 -1.81 -11.92 33.74
N VAL A 80 -0.83 -11.17 34.23
CA VAL A 80 0.28 -11.66 35.05
C VAL A 80 -0.13 -11.85 36.53
N GLY A 81 -1.27 -11.27 36.94
CA GLY A 81 -1.73 -11.25 38.34
C GLY A 81 -2.82 -12.26 38.73
N MET A 82 -3.41 -13.02 37.80
CA MET A 82 -4.53 -13.93 38.09
C MET A 82 -4.37 -15.35 37.53
N ALA A 83 -3.27 -16.01 37.86
CA ALA A 83 -3.19 -17.46 37.83
C ALA A 83 -3.52 -17.99 39.22
N GLY A 84 -4.80 -18.16 39.55
CA GLY A 84 -5.19 -18.77 40.81
C GLY A 84 -6.59 -18.39 41.24
N GLY A 85 -7.59 -19.12 40.77
CA GLY A 85 -8.95 -19.00 41.29
C GLY A 85 -9.88 -20.02 40.65
N TRP A 86 -9.87 -21.25 41.17
CA TRP A 86 -10.91 -22.27 40.96
C TRP A 86 -12.18 -21.82 41.67
N GLY A 87 -13.32 -22.02 41.03
CA GLY A 87 -14.53 -22.12 41.79
C GLY A 87 -15.82 -21.78 41.12
N GLY A 88 -16.65 -22.77 40.82
CA GLY A 88 -18.08 -22.65 40.95
C GLY A 88 -18.92 -22.84 39.69
N ASP A 89 -19.19 -24.09 39.33
CA ASP A 89 -20.39 -24.48 38.57
C ASP A 89 -21.66 -24.07 39.34
N GLY A 90 -22.44 -23.19 38.75
CA GLY A 90 -23.84 -22.93 39.08
C GLY A 90 -24.68 -23.05 37.82
N PRO A 91 -25.78 -23.85 37.83
CA PRO A 91 -26.62 -24.07 36.67
C PRO A 91 -27.73 -23.03 36.62
N ASP A 92 -27.50 -21.83 36.12
CA ASP A 92 -28.55 -20.95 35.61
C ASP A 92 -27.94 -19.94 34.67
N GLY A 93 -28.07 -20.24 33.38
CA GLY A 93 -27.51 -19.43 32.31
C GLY A 93 -28.32 -18.16 32.05
N GLU A 94 -27.72 -17.05 32.37
CA GLU A 94 -27.91 -15.81 31.63
C GLU A 94 -26.51 -15.25 31.33
N SER A 95 -26.00 -15.54 30.13
CA SER A 95 -24.74 -15.01 29.64
C SER A 95 -24.94 -13.54 29.19
N GLY A 96 -25.03 -12.66 30.17
CA GLY A 96 -24.87 -11.22 30.03
C GLY A 96 -23.45 -10.80 30.43
N ALA A 97 -22.43 -11.59 30.08
CA ALA A 97 -21.04 -11.15 30.24
C ALA A 97 -20.77 -10.09 29.16
N GLY A 98 -20.82 -8.80 29.55
CA GLY A 98 -20.41 -7.69 28.67
C GLY A 98 -18.98 -7.92 28.17
N LEU A 99 -18.66 -7.34 27.02
CA LEU A 99 -17.30 -7.37 26.47
C LEU A 99 -16.28 -6.87 27.52
N ASP A 100 -15.10 -7.47 27.57
CA ASP A 100 -14.01 -6.94 28.40
C ASP A 100 -13.67 -5.49 27.96
N PRO A 101 -13.13 -4.64 28.85
CA PRO A 101 -12.94 -3.21 28.57
C PRO A 101 -12.10 -2.92 27.30
N LEU A 102 -11.08 -3.74 27.02
CA LEU A 102 -10.27 -3.60 25.82
C LEU A 102 -11.07 -3.94 24.57
N THR A 103 -11.82 -5.03 24.60
CA THR A 103 -12.67 -5.45 23.48
C THR A 103 -13.78 -4.44 23.23
N ALA A 104 -14.44 -3.93 24.29
CA ALA A 104 -15.46 -2.91 24.15
C ALA A 104 -14.92 -1.64 23.48
N LYS A 105 -13.74 -1.18 23.90
CA LYS A 105 -13.07 -0.02 23.29
C LYS A 105 -12.67 -0.27 21.85
N PHE A 106 -12.12 -1.45 21.55
CA PHE A 106 -11.78 -1.84 20.17
C PHE A 106 -13.01 -1.82 19.25
N VAL A 107 -14.14 -2.35 19.70
CA VAL A 107 -15.40 -2.36 18.95
C VAL A 107 -15.90 -0.92 18.74
N GLU A 108 -15.90 -0.08 19.78
CA GLU A 108 -16.30 1.32 19.69
C GLU A 108 -15.49 2.07 18.64
N GLU A 109 -14.15 1.99 18.71
CA GLU A 109 -13.25 2.67 17.79
C GLU A 109 -13.42 2.18 16.34
N SER A 110 -13.59 0.86 16.14
CA SER A 110 -13.80 0.28 14.83
C SER A 110 -15.12 0.75 14.19
N ARG A 111 -16.20 0.88 14.97
CA ARG A 111 -17.50 1.36 14.51
C ARG A 111 -17.45 2.85 14.15
N MET A 112 -16.84 3.68 14.99
CA MET A 112 -16.65 5.10 14.70
C MET A 112 -15.86 5.30 13.40
N LEU A 113 -14.80 4.53 13.20
CA LEU A 113 -14.01 4.56 11.98
C LEU A 113 -14.83 4.15 10.77
N ALA A 114 -15.59 3.07 10.88
CA ALA A 114 -16.46 2.56 9.81
C ALA A 114 -17.52 3.58 9.41
N GLU A 115 -18.15 4.25 10.38
CA GLU A 115 -19.14 5.33 10.13
C GLU A 115 -18.52 6.50 9.38
N GLN A 116 -17.33 6.96 9.80
CA GLN A 116 -16.61 8.05 9.15
C GLN A 116 -16.24 7.71 7.70
N ILE A 117 -15.72 6.50 7.44
CA ILE A 117 -15.38 6.05 6.09
C ILE A 117 -16.68 5.89 5.25
N TYR A 118 -17.75 5.33 5.82
CA TYR A 118 -19.01 5.17 5.12
C TYR A 118 -19.59 6.50 4.63
N GLN A 119 -19.52 7.57 5.43
CA GLN A 119 -19.94 8.91 5.02
C GLN A 119 -19.21 9.40 3.76
N ILE A 120 -17.92 9.07 3.65
CA ILE A 120 -17.12 9.44 2.47
C ILE A 120 -17.51 8.56 1.27
N VAL A 121 -17.60 7.24 1.46
CA VAL A 121 -17.95 6.28 0.40
C VAL A 121 -19.35 6.55 -0.14
N SER A 122 -20.34 6.79 0.74
CA SER A 122 -21.73 7.06 0.34
C SER A 122 -21.91 8.44 -0.29
N GLY A 123 -21.07 9.39 0.05
CA GLY A 123 -21.09 10.76 -0.50
C GLY A 123 -20.26 10.93 -1.77
N ASN A 124 -19.52 9.92 -2.23
CA ASN A 124 -18.59 10.08 -3.36
C ASN A 124 -18.48 8.79 -4.20
N GLU A 125 -19.07 8.80 -5.38
CA GLU A 125 -19.06 7.67 -6.33
C GLU A 125 -17.65 7.27 -6.82
N ALA A 126 -16.65 8.15 -6.73
CA ALA A 126 -15.28 7.83 -7.09
C ALA A 126 -14.59 6.93 -6.06
N VAL A 127 -15.09 6.88 -4.82
CA VAL A 127 -14.55 6.03 -3.76
C VAL A 127 -15.24 4.67 -3.80
N PRO A 128 -14.50 3.58 -4.02
CA PRO A 128 -15.11 2.25 -4.18
C PRO A 128 -15.83 1.78 -2.90
N SER A 129 -16.94 1.07 -3.08
CA SER A 129 -17.59 0.30 -2.01
C SER A 129 -16.70 -0.83 -1.55
N GLY A 130 -16.85 -1.25 -0.30
CA GLY A 130 -16.05 -2.34 0.27
C GLY A 130 -16.40 -2.59 1.72
N ASP A 131 -15.72 -3.54 2.33
CA ASP A 131 -15.78 -3.79 3.77
C ASP A 131 -14.58 -3.16 4.46
N LEU A 132 -14.76 -2.78 5.71
CA LEU A 132 -13.67 -2.40 6.60
C LEU A 132 -13.42 -3.52 7.61
N ILE A 133 -12.23 -4.08 7.61
CA ILE A 133 -11.77 -4.99 8.65
C ILE A 133 -10.83 -4.22 9.57
N CYS A 134 -11.24 -4.04 10.83
CA CYS A 134 -10.33 -3.53 11.86
C CYS A 134 -9.67 -4.69 12.59
N VAL A 135 -8.38 -4.56 12.86
CA VAL A 135 -7.55 -5.61 13.44
C VAL A 135 -6.72 -5.07 14.58
N MET A 136 -6.67 -5.80 15.71
CA MET A 136 -5.60 -5.66 16.69
C MET A 136 -4.61 -6.80 16.50
N ALA A 137 -3.33 -6.45 16.37
CA ALA A 137 -2.25 -7.40 16.13
C ALA A 137 -1.03 -7.09 17.00
N GLU A 138 -0.19 -8.09 17.16
CA GLU A 138 1.14 -7.97 17.74
C GLU A 138 2.16 -8.48 16.73
N ALA A 139 3.24 -7.72 16.54
CA ALA A 139 4.34 -8.09 15.67
C ALA A 139 5.65 -7.56 16.26
N ASP A 140 6.67 -8.43 16.35
CA ASP A 140 8.00 -8.11 16.87
C ASP A 140 7.97 -7.34 18.21
N GLY A 141 7.01 -7.70 19.09
CA GLY A 141 6.84 -7.12 20.42
C GLY A 141 6.15 -5.78 20.47
N SER A 142 5.70 -5.24 19.36
CA SER A 142 4.91 -4.02 19.25
C SER A 142 3.43 -4.35 19.00
N ARG A 143 2.55 -3.46 19.48
CA ARG A 143 1.09 -3.59 19.33
C ARG A 143 0.58 -2.68 18.24
N TYR A 144 -0.34 -3.19 17.44
CA TYR A 144 -0.87 -2.48 16.29
C TYR A 144 -2.39 -2.46 16.27
N PHE A 145 -2.94 -1.36 15.76
CA PHE A 145 -4.31 -1.27 15.28
C PHE A 145 -4.27 -1.04 13.76
N ALA A 146 -5.03 -1.81 13.01
CA ALA A 146 -5.09 -1.67 11.57
C ALA A 146 -6.52 -1.50 11.07
N GLY A 147 -6.70 -0.69 10.03
CA GLY A 147 -7.90 -0.62 9.22
C GLY A 147 -7.58 -1.07 7.80
N LEU A 148 -8.15 -2.21 7.40
CA LEU A 148 -7.97 -2.81 6.08
C LEU A 148 -9.26 -2.64 5.29
N LYS A 149 -9.29 -1.71 4.32
CA LYS A 149 -10.45 -1.52 3.46
C LYS A 149 -10.39 -2.50 2.30
N MET A 150 -11.37 -3.40 2.26
CA MET A 150 -11.51 -4.46 1.29
C MET A 150 -12.46 -4.02 0.18
N ASN A 151 -11.94 -3.29 -0.83
CA ASN A 151 -12.75 -2.86 -1.98
C ASN A 151 -13.32 -4.07 -2.71
N TYR A 152 -14.62 -4.05 -3.01
CA TYR A 152 -15.29 -5.16 -3.65
C TYR A 152 -14.76 -5.44 -5.05
N ASN A 153 -14.73 -6.72 -5.39
CA ASN A 153 -14.39 -7.22 -6.72
C ASN A 153 -15.56 -7.98 -7.30
N ASP A 154 -15.69 -7.93 -8.61
CA ASP A 154 -16.62 -8.77 -9.35
C ASP A 154 -16.00 -10.16 -9.56
N GLY A 155 -16.84 -11.18 -9.51
CA GLY A 155 -16.46 -12.55 -9.79
C GLY A 155 -17.66 -13.39 -10.18
N TYR A 156 -17.41 -14.62 -10.57
CA TYR A 156 -18.46 -15.57 -10.96
C TYR A 156 -18.36 -16.83 -10.12
N SER A 157 -19.50 -17.31 -9.66
CA SER A 157 -19.62 -18.63 -9.03
C SER A 157 -20.68 -19.46 -9.77
N HIS A 158 -20.63 -20.76 -9.62
CA HIS A 158 -21.66 -21.63 -10.15
C HIS A 158 -22.61 -22.07 -9.02
N TYR A 159 -23.87 -22.16 -9.36
CA TYR A 159 -24.91 -22.68 -8.48
C TYR A 159 -25.64 -23.83 -9.16
N TYR A 160 -26.08 -24.79 -8.36
CA TYR A 160 -26.94 -25.87 -8.79
C TYR A 160 -28.39 -25.50 -8.46
N ILE A 161 -29.19 -25.21 -9.50
CA ILE A 161 -30.58 -24.76 -9.35
C ILE A 161 -31.46 -25.66 -10.22
N ASN A 162 -32.49 -26.27 -9.64
CA ASN A 162 -33.50 -27.07 -10.36
C ASN A 162 -32.90 -28.15 -11.29
N GLY A 163 -31.85 -28.85 -10.85
CA GLY A 163 -31.21 -29.91 -11.62
C GLY A 163 -30.16 -29.45 -12.65
N ASN A 164 -29.87 -28.15 -12.75
CA ASN A 164 -28.91 -27.57 -13.68
C ASN A 164 -27.86 -26.73 -12.98
N LEU A 165 -26.64 -26.71 -13.54
CA LEU A 165 -25.60 -25.75 -13.16
C LEU A 165 -25.83 -24.44 -13.93
N THR A 166 -25.74 -23.33 -13.23
CA THR A 166 -25.76 -21.97 -13.80
C THR A 166 -24.61 -21.14 -13.26
N ILE A 167 -24.24 -20.08 -13.98
CA ILE A 167 -23.23 -19.11 -13.54
C ILE A 167 -23.98 -17.89 -12.98
N VAL A 168 -23.53 -17.44 -11.80
CA VAL A 168 -24.07 -16.25 -11.14
C VAL A 168 -22.93 -15.28 -10.87
N GLU A 169 -23.15 -14.02 -11.22
CA GLU A 169 -22.25 -12.93 -10.92
C GLU A 169 -22.29 -12.63 -9.41
N GLN A 170 -21.11 -12.47 -8.81
CA GLN A 170 -20.90 -12.03 -7.43
C GLN A 170 -20.21 -10.67 -7.47
N ARG A 171 -20.81 -9.65 -6.91
CA ARG A 171 -20.30 -8.26 -6.94
C ARG A 171 -19.72 -7.78 -5.62
N VAL A 172 -19.71 -8.62 -4.60
CA VAL A 172 -19.27 -8.30 -3.24
C VAL A 172 -18.19 -9.27 -2.76
N LEU A 173 -17.23 -9.60 -3.64
CA LEU A 173 -16.12 -10.45 -3.26
C LEU A 173 -14.99 -9.62 -2.67
N LEU A 174 -14.50 -10.05 -1.50
CA LEU A 174 -13.32 -9.45 -0.89
C LEU A 174 -12.06 -9.75 -1.74
N PRO A 175 -11.05 -8.87 -1.74
CA PRO A 175 -9.79 -9.13 -2.43
C PRO A 175 -9.09 -10.34 -1.80
N GLY A 176 -8.73 -11.32 -2.63
CA GLY A 176 -7.94 -12.47 -2.17
C GLY A 176 -6.51 -12.07 -1.79
N THR A 177 -5.84 -12.93 -1.03
CA THR A 177 -4.46 -12.69 -0.54
C THR A 177 -3.42 -12.45 -1.64
N GLY A 178 -3.68 -12.86 -2.89
CA GLY A 178 -2.84 -12.54 -4.05
C GLY A 178 -2.86 -11.08 -4.49
N ARG A 179 -3.83 -10.28 -4.04
CA ARG A 179 -3.99 -8.86 -4.40
C ARG A 179 -3.48 -7.96 -3.28
N LYS A 180 -2.89 -6.81 -3.66
CA LYS A 180 -2.59 -5.72 -2.74
C LYS A 180 -3.86 -4.94 -2.44
N LEU A 181 -3.99 -4.49 -1.20
CA LEU A 181 -5.02 -3.53 -0.83
C LEU A 181 -4.69 -2.16 -1.43
N GLU A 182 -5.73 -1.44 -1.81
CA GLU A 182 -5.62 -0.09 -2.35
C GLU A 182 -5.73 0.97 -1.25
N GLU A 183 -6.34 0.59 -0.13
CA GLU A 183 -6.61 1.46 1.01
C GLU A 183 -6.48 0.64 2.30
N ALA A 184 -5.49 0.99 3.10
CA ALA A 184 -5.23 0.39 4.40
C ALA A 184 -4.35 1.30 5.24
N PHE A 185 -4.44 1.16 6.55
CA PHE A 185 -3.47 1.77 7.46
C PHE A 185 -3.17 0.84 8.63
N ILE A 186 -1.98 1.00 9.18
CA ILE A 186 -1.50 0.26 10.36
C ILE A 186 -0.87 1.27 11.31
N VAL A 187 -1.39 1.39 12.51
CA VAL A 187 -0.90 2.27 13.57
C VAL A 187 -0.15 1.44 14.60
N ASN A 188 1.08 1.80 14.90
CA ASN A 188 1.79 1.32 16.07
C ASN A 188 1.21 2.04 17.31
N LEU A 189 0.61 1.29 18.22
CA LEU A 189 -0.08 1.84 19.40
C LEU A 189 0.88 2.39 20.47
N ASP A 190 2.16 2.06 20.36
CA ASP A 190 3.18 2.50 21.31
C ASP A 190 3.86 3.81 20.87
N SER A 191 4.15 3.97 19.56
CA SER A 191 4.82 5.15 18.99
C SER A 191 3.88 6.13 18.29
N LEU A 192 2.66 5.72 17.95
CA LEU A 192 1.71 6.42 17.07
C LEU A 192 2.23 6.64 15.64
N GLU A 193 3.28 5.94 15.24
CA GLU A 193 3.66 5.84 13.85
C GLU A 193 2.55 5.13 13.06
N VAL A 194 2.21 5.69 11.91
CA VAL A 194 1.21 5.13 11.02
C VAL A 194 1.81 4.82 9.66
N ARG A 195 1.48 3.67 9.11
CA ARG A 195 1.79 3.25 7.75
C ARG A 195 0.50 3.20 6.96
N ILE A 196 0.47 3.89 5.80
CA ILE A 196 -0.75 4.11 5.02
C ILE A 196 -0.53 3.70 3.58
N ILE A 197 -1.47 2.93 3.04
CA ILE A 197 -1.66 2.74 1.60
C ILE A 197 -2.99 3.41 1.25
N GLU A 198 -2.96 4.34 0.32
CA GLU A 198 -4.16 5.05 -0.11
C GLU A 198 -4.07 5.54 -1.55
N LYS A 199 -5.23 5.79 -2.13
CA LYS A 199 -5.38 6.44 -3.43
C LYS A 199 -5.93 7.86 -3.27
N LYS A 200 -5.65 8.71 -4.25
CA LYS A 200 -6.30 10.03 -4.37
C LYS A 200 -7.53 9.88 -5.25
N TYR A 201 -8.68 10.23 -4.70
CA TYR A 201 -9.95 10.25 -5.41
C TYR A 201 -10.38 11.66 -5.78
N LEU A 202 -11.12 11.79 -6.87
CA LEU A 202 -11.76 13.06 -7.24
C LEU A 202 -12.92 13.29 -6.29
N MET A 203 -12.86 14.33 -5.48
CA MET A 203 -13.90 14.69 -4.52
C MET A 203 -14.98 15.55 -5.18
N MET A 204 -16.11 15.76 -4.50
CA MET A 204 -17.24 16.55 -5.02
C MET A 204 -16.89 18.00 -5.32
N ASP A 205 -15.85 18.56 -4.68
CA ASP A 205 -15.30 19.91 -4.91
C ASP A 205 -14.25 19.97 -6.03
N GLU A 206 -14.17 18.91 -6.86
CA GLU A 206 -13.21 18.73 -7.95
C GLU A 206 -11.73 18.63 -7.48
N SER A 207 -11.46 18.62 -6.18
CA SER A 207 -10.12 18.36 -5.66
C SER A 207 -9.77 16.87 -5.75
N ARG A 208 -8.47 16.55 -5.84
CA ARG A 208 -7.97 15.18 -5.69
C ARG A 208 -7.40 15.00 -4.29
N GLU A 209 -8.04 14.18 -3.50
CA GLU A 209 -7.70 14.00 -2.10
C GLU A 209 -7.49 12.51 -1.73
N ALA A 210 -6.53 12.28 -0.85
CA ALA A 210 -6.30 11.03 -0.15
C ALA A 210 -7.02 11.12 1.21
N TYR A 211 -8.25 10.65 1.28
CA TYR A 211 -9.14 10.92 2.39
C TYR A 211 -8.77 10.19 3.68
N LEU A 212 -8.09 9.03 3.60
CA LEU A 212 -7.69 8.30 4.81
C LEU A 212 -6.74 9.14 5.66
N SER A 213 -5.64 9.61 5.07
CA SER A 213 -4.67 10.45 5.79
C SER A 213 -5.25 11.79 6.20
N SER A 214 -5.96 12.48 5.29
CA SER A 214 -6.39 13.87 5.50
C SER A 214 -7.59 14.01 6.42
N ARG A 215 -8.65 13.19 6.21
CA ARG A 215 -9.93 13.33 6.92
C ARG A 215 -10.10 12.37 8.08
N ILE A 216 -9.58 11.13 7.94
CA ILE A 216 -9.78 10.07 8.93
C ILE A 216 -8.67 10.11 9.99
N LEU A 217 -7.42 10.00 9.55
CA LEU A 217 -6.27 9.86 10.44
C LEU A 217 -5.73 11.21 10.94
N GLY A 218 -5.98 12.30 10.20
CA GLY A 218 -5.48 13.64 10.52
C GLY A 218 -3.96 13.73 10.51
N CYS A 219 -3.30 13.05 9.60
CA CYS A 219 -1.86 13.07 9.43
C CYS A 219 -1.45 13.54 8.03
N LEU A 220 -0.24 14.04 7.92
CA LEU A 220 0.41 14.32 6.64
C LEU A 220 1.50 13.27 6.45
N PRO A 221 1.24 12.18 5.70
CA PRO A 221 2.24 11.15 5.52
C PRO A 221 3.37 11.64 4.61
N GLU A 222 4.56 11.14 4.87
CA GLU A 222 5.70 11.30 3.97
C GLU A 222 5.47 10.52 2.67
N ILE A 223 6.03 11.02 1.58
CA ILE A 223 5.95 10.37 0.28
C ILE A 223 6.63 9.01 0.37
N SER A 224 5.97 7.95 -0.12
CA SER A 224 6.53 6.60 -0.09
C SER A 224 7.82 6.50 -0.93
N GLU A 225 8.72 5.61 -0.50
CA GLU A 225 9.99 5.36 -1.17
C GLU A 225 9.84 5.05 -2.66
N ARG A 226 8.83 4.27 -3.00
CA ARG A 226 8.48 4.01 -4.38
C ARG A 226 8.03 5.28 -5.12
N SER A 227 7.22 6.13 -4.48
CA SER A 227 6.75 7.37 -5.09
C SER A 227 7.90 8.34 -5.33
N LYS A 228 8.87 8.42 -4.42
CA LYS A 228 10.11 9.19 -4.62
C LYS A 228 10.85 8.72 -5.88
N LEU A 229 11.09 7.41 -6.04
CA LEU A 229 11.76 6.87 -7.22
C LEU A 229 10.98 7.08 -8.52
N MET A 230 9.66 6.93 -8.47
CA MET A 230 8.81 7.19 -9.64
C MET A 230 8.80 8.66 -10.03
N ALA A 231 8.89 9.58 -9.07
CA ALA A 231 9.01 11.01 -9.36
C ALA A 231 10.37 11.34 -9.98
N VAL A 232 11.47 10.75 -9.49
CA VAL A 232 12.79 10.89 -10.12
C VAL A 232 12.75 10.39 -11.57
N LYS A 233 12.21 9.19 -11.81
CA LYS A 233 12.05 8.66 -13.17
C LYS A 233 11.25 9.62 -14.06
N LYS A 234 10.10 10.09 -13.58
CA LYS A 234 9.21 11.01 -14.31
C LYS A 234 9.90 12.35 -14.62
N ALA A 235 10.66 12.88 -13.65
CA ALA A 235 11.44 14.11 -13.84
C ALA A 235 12.49 13.95 -14.96
N MET A 236 13.22 12.82 -14.95
CA MET A 236 14.20 12.53 -16.01
C MET A 236 13.54 12.33 -17.38
N GLN A 237 12.41 11.64 -17.47
CA GLN A 237 11.65 11.47 -18.71
C GLN A 237 11.16 12.81 -19.26
N LYS A 238 10.66 13.68 -18.40
CA LYS A 238 10.17 15.00 -18.79
C LYS A 238 11.32 15.88 -19.29
N ALA A 239 12.45 15.90 -18.57
CA ALA A 239 13.64 16.65 -18.98
C ALA A 239 14.24 16.11 -20.29
N ASN A 240 14.26 14.80 -20.50
CA ASN A 240 14.65 14.20 -21.78
C ASN A 240 13.75 14.68 -22.93
N LYS A 241 12.44 14.68 -22.72
CA LYS A 241 11.48 15.12 -23.73
C LYS A 241 11.65 16.60 -24.09
N GLU A 242 11.81 17.47 -23.11
CA GLU A 242 11.84 18.92 -23.29
C GLU A 242 13.19 19.42 -23.83
N VAL A 243 14.31 18.81 -23.42
CA VAL A 243 15.67 19.28 -23.75
C VAL A 243 16.35 18.44 -24.83
N LEU A 244 16.17 17.09 -24.78
CA LEU A 244 16.87 16.20 -25.70
C LEU A 244 15.99 15.66 -26.83
N GLY A 245 14.71 16.05 -26.91
CA GLY A 245 13.78 15.70 -27.98
C GLY A 245 13.22 14.27 -27.89
N ASP A 246 12.92 13.79 -26.66
CA ASP A 246 12.31 12.48 -26.40
C ASP A 246 13.12 11.29 -26.94
N LYS A 247 14.43 11.29 -26.68
CA LYS A 247 15.31 10.21 -27.13
C LYS A 247 15.13 8.97 -26.30
N LYS A 248 14.46 7.95 -26.86
CA LYS A 248 14.17 6.68 -26.16
C LYS A 248 15.42 5.94 -25.69
N VAL A 249 16.52 6.01 -26.43
CA VAL A 249 17.80 5.41 -26.03
C VAL A 249 18.31 6.05 -24.73
N VAL A 250 18.21 7.39 -24.61
CA VAL A 250 18.63 8.13 -23.42
C VAL A 250 17.74 7.78 -22.22
N GLU A 251 16.42 7.66 -22.42
CA GLU A 251 15.50 7.23 -21.36
C GLU A 251 15.89 5.86 -20.81
N GLN A 252 16.26 4.94 -21.68
CA GLN A 252 16.65 3.59 -21.29
C GLN A 252 18.01 3.56 -20.61
N GLU A 253 18.94 4.39 -21.03
CA GLU A 253 20.21 4.59 -20.36
C GLU A 253 20.02 5.10 -18.93
N PHE A 254 19.12 6.06 -18.71
CA PHE A 254 18.76 6.53 -17.37
C PHE A 254 18.23 5.40 -16.50
N MET A 255 17.33 4.56 -17.04
CA MET A 255 16.77 3.43 -16.30
C MET A 255 17.83 2.39 -15.94
N SER A 256 18.75 2.10 -16.84
CA SER A 256 19.86 1.16 -16.58
C SER A 256 20.79 1.68 -15.48
N ARG A 257 21.17 2.97 -15.55
CA ARG A 257 22.02 3.60 -14.53
C ARG A 257 21.33 3.71 -13.18
N MET A 258 20.02 4.05 -13.15
CA MET A 258 19.23 4.02 -11.92
C MET A 258 19.24 2.63 -11.29
N HIS A 259 19.00 1.59 -12.07
CA HIS A 259 19.04 0.21 -11.58
C HIS A 259 20.42 -0.14 -11.00
N GLY A 260 21.50 0.16 -11.73
CA GLY A 260 22.86 -0.08 -11.26
C GLY A 260 23.15 0.62 -9.94
N TYR A 261 22.83 1.93 -9.84
CA TYR A 261 23.05 2.70 -8.62
C TYR A 261 22.25 2.14 -7.43
N LEU A 262 20.97 1.78 -7.65
CA LEU A 262 20.11 1.20 -6.61
C LEU A 262 20.57 -0.21 -6.18
N ALA A 263 21.20 -0.98 -7.07
CA ALA A 263 21.72 -2.30 -6.75
C ALA A 263 23.06 -2.26 -5.97
N GLU A 264 23.84 -1.21 -6.15
CA GLU A 264 25.16 -1.05 -5.54
C GLU A 264 25.13 -0.31 -4.19
N ASN A 265 24.04 0.39 -3.87
CA ASN A 265 23.93 1.20 -2.67
C ASN A 265 22.79 0.69 -1.78
N GLU A 266 23.07 0.41 -0.52
CA GLU A 266 22.07 -0.03 0.47
C GLU A 266 21.14 1.12 0.88
N GLU A 267 21.66 2.35 0.95
CA GLU A 267 20.91 3.58 1.27
C GLU A 267 21.14 4.63 0.18
N PRO A 268 20.55 4.47 -1.02
CA PRO A 268 20.75 5.38 -2.13
C PRO A 268 20.19 6.77 -1.82
N VAL A 269 21.01 7.82 -2.02
CA VAL A 269 20.63 9.24 -1.89
C VAL A 269 20.15 9.75 -3.24
N ILE A 270 19.02 10.45 -3.28
CA ILE A 270 18.38 10.92 -4.53
C ILE A 270 19.31 11.85 -5.32
N SER A 271 19.97 12.82 -4.66
CA SER A 271 20.87 13.77 -5.33
C SER A 271 22.06 13.07 -5.95
N GLU A 272 22.66 12.09 -5.27
CA GLU A 272 23.80 11.32 -5.78
C GLU A 272 23.37 10.41 -6.94
N MET A 273 22.21 9.76 -6.82
CA MET A 273 21.63 8.97 -7.90
C MET A 273 21.38 9.82 -9.15
N CYS A 274 20.83 11.03 -9.01
CA CYS A 274 20.63 11.94 -10.12
C CYS A 274 21.98 12.34 -10.77
N LYS A 275 23.00 12.65 -9.99
CA LYS A 275 24.34 12.98 -10.48
C LYS A 275 24.95 11.84 -11.30
N GLU A 276 24.89 10.60 -10.78
CA GLU A 276 25.41 9.43 -11.48
C GLU A 276 24.65 9.12 -12.76
N VAL A 277 23.33 9.16 -12.71
CA VAL A 277 22.47 8.86 -13.87
C VAL A 277 22.66 9.93 -14.97
N LEU A 278 22.77 11.20 -14.61
CA LEU A 278 22.86 12.32 -15.52
C LEU A 278 24.29 12.75 -15.87
N ARG A 279 25.31 12.01 -15.50
CA ARG A 279 26.74 12.39 -15.67
C ARG A 279 27.11 12.81 -17.10
N ASP A 280 26.49 12.17 -18.11
CA ASP A 280 26.73 12.47 -19.53
C ASP A 280 25.72 13.48 -20.11
N TYR A 281 24.74 13.91 -19.30
CA TYR A 281 23.66 14.83 -19.67
C TYR A 281 23.49 15.97 -18.66
N PRO A 282 24.58 16.70 -18.27
CA PRO A 282 24.49 17.70 -17.21
C PRO A 282 23.53 18.85 -17.51
N GLN A 283 23.22 19.08 -18.79
CA GLN A 283 22.30 20.15 -19.22
C GLN A 283 20.85 19.95 -18.79
N ILE A 284 20.44 18.72 -18.42
CA ILE A 284 19.07 18.46 -17.96
C ILE A 284 18.94 18.40 -16.43
N ALA A 285 20.06 18.37 -15.70
CA ALA A 285 20.06 18.29 -14.24
C ALA A 285 19.24 19.40 -13.57
N PRO A 286 19.34 20.70 -13.93
CA PRO A 286 18.54 21.75 -13.30
C PRO A 286 17.04 21.55 -13.46
N MET A 287 16.60 21.01 -14.58
CA MET A 287 15.17 20.73 -14.83
C MET A 287 14.69 19.54 -14.00
N VAL A 288 15.52 18.51 -13.81
CA VAL A 288 15.20 17.39 -12.94
C VAL A 288 15.07 17.87 -11.51
N GLU A 289 15.99 18.71 -11.02
CA GLU A 289 15.94 19.31 -9.67
C GLU A 289 14.67 20.16 -9.47
N GLU A 290 14.31 20.99 -10.45
CA GLU A 290 13.07 21.79 -10.41
C GLU A 290 11.82 20.89 -10.31
N HIS A 291 11.78 19.79 -11.08
CA HIS A 291 10.65 18.87 -11.03
C HIS A 291 10.55 18.13 -9.68
N LEU A 292 11.67 17.74 -9.09
CA LEU A 292 11.69 17.11 -7.76
C LEU A 292 11.23 18.10 -6.67
N ALA A 293 11.67 19.36 -6.75
CA ALA A 293 11.23 20.41 -5.84
C ALA A 293 9.71 20.66 -5.94
N ASN A 294 9.15 20.66 -7.16
CA ASN A 294 7.70 20.82 -7.39
C ASN A 294 6.87 19.64 -6.83
N GLU A 295 7.45 18.44 -6.73
CA GLU A 295 6.83 17.26 -6.11
C GLU A 295 7.15 17.17 -4.60
N ASN A 296 7.77 18.20 -4.00
CA ASN A 296 8.21 18.26 -2.59
C ASN A 296 9.14 17.10 -2.19
N ILE A 297 10.03 16.69 -3.08
CA ILE A 297 11.03 15.66 -2.80
C ILE A 297 12.33 16.33 -2.37
N ASP A 298 12.79 15.99 -1.17
CA ASP A 298 14.09 16.42 -0.68
C ASP A 298 15.20 15.65 -1.42
N PRO A 299 16.09 16.36 -2.17
CA PRO A 299 17.19 15.71 -2.88
C PRO A 299 18.18 14.96 -1.99
N GLU A 300 18.30 15.36 -0.73
CA GLU A 300 19.20 14.71 0.24
C GLU A 300 18.55 13.53 0.97
N SER A 301 17.27 13.23 0.66
CA SER A 301 16.61 12.07 1.24
C SER A 301 17.18 10.76 0.67
N THR A 302 17.29 9.76 1.55
CA THR A 302 17.60 8.38 1.16
C THR A 302 16.34 7.66 0.69
N VAL A 303 16.52 6.58 -0.07
CA VAL A 303 15.43 5.75 -0.56
C VAL A 303 15.70 4.29 -0.20
N GLN A 304 14.82 3.69 0.61
CA GLN A 304 14.87 2.24 0.86
C GLN A 304 14.11 1.50 -0.25
N VAL A 305 14.83 0.69 -1.02
CA VAL A 305 14.25 0.03 -2.20
C VAL A 305 13.86 -1.41 -1.85
N GLY A 306 12.56 -1.65 -1.75
CA GLY A 306 12.04 -3.01 -1.58
C GLY A 306 12.25 -3.89 -2.83
N GLN A 307 12.30 -5.21 -2.63
CA GLN A 307 12.50 -6.18 -3.71
C GLN A 307 11.51 -6.03 -4.87
N GLN A 308 10.29 -5.62 -4.61
CA GLN A 308 9.27 -5.45 -5.65
C GLN A 308 9.53 -4.24 -6.54
N THR A 309 10.02 -3.14 -5.96
CA THR A 309 10.42 -1.96 -6.72
C THR A 309 11.67 -2.27 -7.54
N MET A 310 12.69 -2.94 -6.97
CA MET A 310 13.87 -3.39 -7.73
C MET A 310 13.49 -4.21 -8.97
N LYS A 311 12.59 -5.20 -8.84
CA LYS A 311 12.12 -6.02 -9.98
C LYS A 311 11.51 -5.21 -11.12
N ARG A 312 10.98 -4.02 -10.86
CA ARG A 312 10.45 -3.12 -11.90
C ARG A 312 11.53 -2.37 -12.65
N PHE A 313 12.68 -2.13 -12.01
CA PHE A 313 13.85 -1.55 -12.65
C PHE A 313 14.74 -2.61 -13.32
N GLU A 314 14.64 -3.88 -12.91
CA GLU A 314 15.40 -5.01 -13.50
C GLU A 314 15.11 -5.26 -14.98
N LYS A 315 13.91 -4.95 -15.45
CA LYS A 315 13.48 -5.23 -16.81
C LYS A 315 12.94 -3.98 -17.49
N GLN A 316 13.52 -3.67 -18.63
CA GLN A 316 13.04 -2.63 -19.50
C GLN A 316 12.25 -3.24 -20.66
N SER A 317 11.21 -2.57 -21.11
CA SER A 317 10.38 -3.01 -22.23
C SER A 317 10.50 -2.02 -23.38
N VAL A 318 10.90 -2.52 -24.52
CA VAL A 318 10.89 -1.78 -25.79
C VAL A 318 9.72 -2.29 -26.62
N LYS A 319 8.83 -1.38 -27.00
CA LYS A 319 7.68 -1.69 -27.87
C LYS A 319 7.84 -1.05 -29.23
N THR A 320 7.63 -1.82 -30.28
CA THR A 320 7.52 -1.27 -31.63
C THR A 320 6.08 -0.80 -31.91
N PRO A 321 5.88 0.12 -32.88
CA PRO A 321 4.55 0.53 -33.31
C PRO A 321 3.67 -0.63 -33.77
N ASP A 322 4.28 -1.69 -34.31
CA ASP A 322 3.59 -2.90 -34.81
C ASP A 322 3.28 -3.91 -33.70
N GLY A 323 3.53 -3.57 -32.41
CA GLY A 323 3.14 -4.37 -31.27
C GLY A 323 4.17 -5.42 -30.79
N ILE A 324 5.38 -5.46 -31.35
CA ILE A 324 6.46 -6.31 -30.83
C ILE A 324 6.93 -5.72 -29.50
N GLU A 325 6.93 -6.53 -28.45
CA GLU A 325 7.47 -6.17 -27.14
C GLU A 325 8.70 -7.00 -26.81
N VAL A 326 9.85 -6.34 -26.59
CA VAL A 326 11.10 -6.96 -26.17
C VAL A 326 11.38 -6.55 -24.72
N LYS A 327 11.46 -7.53 -23.82
CA LYS A 327 11.83 -7.30 -22.40
C LYS A 327 13.31 -7.58 -22.23
N ILE A 328 14.05 -6.58 -21.80
CA ILE A 328 15.50 -6.56 -21.71
C ILE A 328 15.89 -6.40 -20.25
N PRO A 329 16.76 -7.28 -19.68
CA PRO A 329 17.37 -7.03 -18.38
C PRO A 329 18.13 -5.70 -18.37
N ALA A 330 18.02 -4.93 -17.27
CA ALA A 330 18.59 -3.59 -17.19
C ALA A 330 20.14 -3.60 -17.26
N ASP A 331 20.78 -4.64 -16.74
CA ASP A 331 22.22 -4.85 -16.80
C ASP A 331 22.74 -5.08 -18.22
N LEU A 332 21.94 -5.73 -19.07
CA LEU A 332 22.32 -5.97 -20.48
C LEU A 332 22.11 -4.73 -21.36
N PHE A 333 21.33 -3.76 -20.89
CA PHE A 333 21.01 -2.59 -21.70
C PHE A 333 22.23 -1.73 -22.01
N ALA A 334 23.19 -1.64 -21.10
CA ALA A 334 24.45 -0.93 -21.25
C ALA A 334 25.58 -1.77 -21.88
N ASP A 335 25.40 -3.10 -22.03
CA ASP A 335 26.43 -3.98 -22.60
C ASP A 335 26.34 -4.04 -24.14
N GLN A 336 27.15 -3.22 -24.79
CA GLN A 336 27.26 -3.20 -26.29
C GLN A 336 27.68 -4.55 -26.89
N ARG A 337 28.21 -5.49 -26.10
CA ARG A 337 28.54 -6.84 -26.58
C ARG A 337 27.30 -7.72 -26.64
N ALA A 338 26.29 -7.43 -25.83
CA ALA A 338 25.04 -8.17 -25.83
C ALA A 338 24.00 -7.54 -26.78
N MET A 339 23.95 -6.21 -26.87
CA MET A 339 23.00 -5.51 -27.73
C MET A 339 23.48 -4.12 -28.18
N GLU A 340 22.87 -3.64 -29.24
CA GLU A 340 23.20 -2.34 -29.81
C GLU A 340 21.94 -1.66 -30.39
N PHE A 341 21.77 -0.39 -30.07
CA PHE A 341 20.76 0.47 -30.68
C PHE A 341 21.40 1.28 -31.81
N ILE A 342 20.92 1.07 -33.02
CA ILE A 342 21.45 1.70 -34.22
C ILE A 342 20.42 2.73 -34.69
N GLN A 343 20.79 4.00 -34.65
CA GLN A 343 19.96 5.09 -35.22
C GLN A 343 20.07 5.08 -36.72
N GLN A 344 18.96 5.00 -37.42
CA GLN A 344 18.88 5.05 -38.88
C GLN A 344 18.76 6.47 -39.36
N PRO A 345 19.14 6.77 -40.63
CA PRO A 345 19.04 8.11 -41.22
C PRO A 345 17.61 8.67 -41.28
N ASP A 346 16.59 7.81 -41.25
CA ASP A 346 15.17 8.17 -41.27
C ASP A 346 14.62 8.49 -39.86
N GLY A 347 15.47 8.46 -38.83
CA GLY A 347 15.11 8.71 -37.45
C GLY A 347 14.58 7.46 -36.71
N SER A 348 14.41 6.32 -37.37
CA SER A 348 14.06 5.06 -36.73
C SER A 348 15.25 4.47 -35.96
N ILE A 349 14.95 3.57 -35.02
CA ILE A 349 15.95 2.87 -34.20
C ILE A 349 15.84 1.38 -34.47
N SER A 350 16.96 0.76 -34.85
CA SER A 350 17.08 -0.70 -34.96
C SER A 350 17.72 -1.27 -33.70
N LEU A 351 17.15 -2.35 -33.16
CA LEU A 351 17.73 -3.12 -32.05
C LEU A 351 18.44 -4.34 -32.60
N LEU A 352 19.75 -4.43 -32.38
CA LEU A 352 20.56 -5.59 -32.70
C LEU A 352 20.87 -6.36 -31.42
N ILE A 353 20.40 -7.62 -31.32
CA ILE A 353 20.71 -8.54 -30.23
C ILE A 353 21.78 -9.50 -30.73
N LYS A 354 22.90 -9.58 -30.00
CA LYS A 354 24.08 -10.36 -30.37
C LYS A 354 24.15 -11.66 -29.52
N ASN A 355 24.86 -12.67 -30.04
CA ASN A 355 25.15 -13.92 -29.33
C ASN A 355 23.91 -14.73 -28.90
N ILE A 356 22.89 -14.83 -29.75
CA ILE A 356 21.71 -15.66 -29.52
C ILE A 356 22.13 -17.13 -29.78
N LEU A 357 22.00 -17.95 -28.75
CA LEU A 357 22.07 -19.42 -28.88
C LEU A 357 20.64 -19.94 -29.05
N LEU A 358 20.32 -20.53 -30.20
CA LEU A 358 19.03 -21.15 -30.55
C LEU A 358 19.10 -22.66 -30.29
#